data_051f7c779770274fa995d121fd21e442
#
_entry.id   051f7c779770274fa995d121fd21e442
#
_cell.length_a   1.000
_cell.length_b   1.000
_cell.length_c   1.000
_cell.angle_alpha   90.00
_cell.angle_beta   90.00
_cell.angle_gamma   90.00
#
_symmetry.space_group_name_H-M   'P 1'
#
loop_
_entity.id
_entity.type
_entity.pdbx_description
1 polymer ?
#
loop_
_entity_poly.entity_id
_entity_poly.type
_entity_poly.pdbx_seq_one_letter_code
_entity_poly.pdbx_strand_id
1 'polypeptide(L)'
;ALLHSGARGASTITQQLAKNMFSTRSQSSTGLLGKVPGVRMLIMKSKEWIVATKLEFVYSKEQILTMYANTVDFGNNSFGIMTAAKTYYDCKPSQLTPDQCATLVGMLKATTSYNPISHPKNSMARRNTVLYNMVTHGDMSQSDYDRYSKRELGAELHVEEYYGGKALYFREAVSKYLDPWLKENGYDLYSAGTMCG
;
A
#
# COMPACT_ATOMS: atom_id res chain seq x y z
N ALA A 1 -5.48 29.31 17.99
CA ALA A 1 -4.27 28.50 18.26
C ALA A 1 -4.29 27.11 17.59
N LEU A 2 -5.09 26.88 16.50
CA LEU A 2 -5.26 25.57 15.83
C LEU A 2 -4.67 25.50 14.42
N LEU A 3 -3.84 26.47 14.01
CA LEU A 3 -3.37 26.60 12.63
C LEU A 3 -1.86 26.33 12.43
N HIS A 4 -1.15 25.81 13.45
CA HIS A 4 0.30 25.59 13.35
C HIS A 4 0.80 24.16 13.60
N SER A 5 -0.07 23.14 13.66
CA SER A 5 0.39 21.77 13.45
C SER A 5 0.35 21.49 11.94
N GLY A 6 1.50 21.33 11.33
CA GLY A 6 1.61 20.98 9.91
C GLY A 6 0.71 19.78 9.62
N ALA A 7 -0.43 20.00 8.99
CA ALA A 7 -1.44 19.01 8.69
C ALA A 7 -0.88 18.00 7.68
N ARG A 8 -0.11 17.06 8.16
CA ARG A 8 0.22 15.83 7.44
C ARG A 8 -1.08 15.06 7.34
N GLY A 9 -1.55 14.88 6.11
CA GLY A 9 -2.84 14.36 5.71
C GLY A 9 -3.49 13.37 6.67
N ALA A 10 -4.51 13.84 7.40
CA ALA A 10 -5.30 13.05 8.34
C ALA A 10 -6.37 12.23 7.60
N SER A 11 -5.98 11.44 6.60
CA SER A 11 -6.89 10.48 5.96
C SER A 11 -6.94 9.22 6.80
N THR A 12 -8.16 8.73 7.11
CA THR A 12 -8.36 7.45 7.80
C THR A 12 -7.93 6.26 6.93
N ILE A 13 -7.74 5.09 7.54
CA ILE A 13 -7.45 3.84 6.81
C ILE A 13 -8.57 3.56 5.80
N THR A 14 -9.83 3.76 6.17
CA THR A 14 -10.99 3.57 5.29
C THR A 14 -10.95 4.51 4.08
N GLN A 15 -10.55 5.76 4.25
CA GLN A 15 -10.38 6.71 3.14
C GLN A 15 -9.22 6.33 2.23
N GLN A 16 -8.13 5.80 2.79
CA GLN A 16 -7.01 5.28 2.00
C GLN A 16 -7.41 4.04 1.22
N LEU A 17 -8.19 3.12 1.84
CA LEU A 17 -8.75 1.96 1.17
C LEU A 17 -9.68 2.38 0.02
N ALA A 18 -10.60 3.31 0.27
CA ALA A 18 -11.48 3.86 -0.76
C ALA A 18 -10.70 4.43 -1.95
N LYS A 19 -9.65 5.17 -1.69
CA LYS A 19 -8.75 5.70 -2.71
C LYS A 19 -8.09 4.59 -3.54
N ASN A 20 -7.58 3.55 -2.87
CA ASN A 20 -6.83 2.47 -3.53
C ASN A 20 -7.76 1.58 -4.37
N MET A 21 -8.93 1.21 -3.85
CA MET A 21 -9.85 0.28 -4.52
C MET A 21 -10.67 0.92 -5.63
N PHE A 22 -11.08 2.18 -5.48
CA PHE A 22 -12.07 2.79 -6.37
C PHE A 22 -11.52 3.89 -7.28
N SER A 23 -10.20 3.99 -7.39
CA SER A 23 -9.53 4.99 -8.27
C SER A 23 -10.16 6.39 -8.18
N THR A 24 -10.56 6.80 -6.98
CA THR A 24 -11.30 8.04 -6.72
C THR A 24 -10.57 9.30 -7.23
N ARG A 25 -9.31 9.15 -7.64
CA ARG A 25 -8.45 10.22 -8.14
C ARG A 25 -8.27 10.22 -9.66
N SER A 26 -8.99 9.39 -10.42
CA SER A 26 -8.87 9.40 -11.88
C SER A 26 -9.31 10.75 -12.47
N GLN A 27 -8.62 11.21 -13.50
CA GLN A 27 -8.89 12.54 -14.10
C GLN A 27 -10.26 12.61 -14.77
N SER A 28 -10.72 11.49 -15.34
CA SER A 28 -12.01 11.40 -16.03
C SER A 28 -13.23 11.59 -15.11
N SER A 29 -13.04 11.48 -13.79
CA SER A 29 -14.14 11.49 -12.83
C SER A 29 -14.51 12.87 -12.27
N THR A 30 -13.85 13.94 -12.67
CA THR A 30 -14.05 15.28 -12.07
C THR A 30 -14.88 16.27 -12.90
N GLY A 31 -15.21 15.92 -14.15
CA GLY A 31 -16.00 16.79 -15.04
C GLY A 31 -15.36 18.15 -15.31
N LEU A 32 -16.17 19.09 -15.80
CA LEU A 32 -15.72 20.44 -16.19
C LEU A 32 -15.17 21.26 -15.02
N LEU A 33 -15.75 21.10 -13.83
CA LEU A 33 -15.32 21.77 -12.57
C LEU A 33 -13.95 21.30 -12.09
N GLY A 34 -13.50 20.12 -12.50
CA GLY A 34 -12.20 19.58 -12.15
C GLY A 34 -11.00 20.28 -12.79
N LYS A 35 -11.23 21.23 -13.71
CA LYS A 35 -10.17 22.06 -14.30
C LYS A 35 -9.61 23.11 -13.32
N VAL A 36 -10.34 23.43 -12.25
CA VAL A 36 -9.90 24.35 -11.19
C VAL A 36 -9.19 23.56 -10.10
N PRO A 37 -7.87 23.77 -9.84
CA PRO A 37 -7.06 22.91 -8.95
C PRO A 37 -7.64 22.72 -7.55
N GLY A 38 -8.12 23.76 -6.90
CA GLY A 38 -8.71 23.68 -5.55
C GLY A 38 -10.05 22.93 -5.53
N VAL A 39 -10.91 23.17 -6.50
CA VAL A 39 -12.22 22.50 -6.65
C VAL A 39 -12.04 21.02 -6.95
N ARG A 40 -11.07 20.68 -7.80
CA ARG A 40 -10.72 19.28 -8.10
C ARG A 40 -10.37 18.50 -6.84
N MET A 41 -9.50 19.06 -5.97
CA MET A 41 -9.11 18.39 -4.74
C MET A 41 -10.31 18.16 -3.80
N LEU A 42 -11.22 19.13 -3.72
CA LEU A 42 -12.43 19.03 -2.90
C LEU A 42 -13.36 17.93 -3.41
N ILE A 43 -13.61 17.88 -4.73
CA ILE A 43 -14.44 16.83 -5.34
C ILE A 43 -13.83 15.43 -5.08
N MET A 44 -12.52 15.28 -5.24
CA MET A 44 -11.85 14.01 -4.99
C MET A 44 -11.97 13.58 -3.53
N LYS A 45 -11.77 14.50 -2.60
CA LYS A 45 -11.93 14.23 -1.16
C LYS A 45 -13.37 13.90 -0.79
N SER A 46 -14.35 14.57 -1.36
CA SER A 46 -15.78 14.26 -1.12
C SER A 46 -16.13 12.84 -1.59
N LYS A 47 -15.61 12.40 -2.73
CA LYS A 47 -15.77 11.01 -3.21
C LYS A 47 -15.14 10.00 -2.25
N GLU A 48 -13.89 10.25 -1.82
CA GLU A 48 -13.22 9.40 -0.83
C GLU A 48 -14.07 9.27 0.46
N TRP A 49 -14.66 10.37 0.96
CA TRP A 49 -15.51 10.36 2.16
C TRP A 49 -16.80 9.57 1.97
N ILE A 50 -17.50 9.78 0.86
CA ILE A 50 -18.76 9.06 0.59
C ILE A 50 -18.51 7.55 0.50
N VAL A 51 -17.45 7.14 -0.21
CA VAL A 51 -17.10 5.72 -0.32
C VAL A 51 -16.66 5.14 1.03
N ALA A 52 -15.81 5.88 1.77
CA ALA A 52 -15.36 5.45 3.09
C ALA A 52 -16.55 5.26 4.06
N THR A 53 -17.49 6.19 4.09
CA THR A 53 -18.70 6.07 4.91
C THR A 53 -19.52 4.83 4.52
N LYS A 54 -19.70 4.58 3.22
CA LYS A 54 -20.39 3.36 2.76
C LYS A 54 -19.68 2.07 3.19
N LEU A 55 -18.34 2.05 3.10
CA LEU A 55 -17.56 0.89 3.56
C LEU A 55 -17.76 0.65 5.05
N GLU A 56 -17.74 1.69 5.88
CA GLU A 56 -17.93 1.58 7.33
C GLU A 56 -19.35 1.16 7.73
N PHE A 57 -20.35 1.40 6.88
CA PHE A 57 -21.70 0.87 7.08
C PHE A 57 -21.82 -0.63 6.74
N VAL A 58 -21.07 -1.12 5.77
CA VAL A 58 -21.22 -2.49 5.24
C VAL A 58 -20.25 -3.47 5.90
N TYR A 59 -19.04 -3.01 6.23
CA TYR A 59 -17.95 -3.86 6.71
C TYR A 59 -17.53 -3.52 8.13
N SER A 60 -17.14 -4.55 8.90
CA SER A 60 -16.52 -4.35 10.21
C SER A 60 -15.13 -3.70 10.10
N LYS A 61 -14.64 -3.13 11.19
CA LYS A 61 -13.28 -2.55 11.24
C LYS A 61 -12.20 -3.57 10.87
N GLU A 62 -12.37 -4.81 11.28
CA GLU A 62 -11.44 -5.92 10.98
C GLU A 62 -11.44 -6.26 9.49
N GLN A 63 -12.63 -6.30 8.88
CA GLN A 63 -12.76 -6.52 7.43
C GLN A 63 -12.12 -5.37 6.63
N ILE A 64 -12.36 -4.12 7.05
CA ILE A 64 -11.74 -2.94 6.43
C ILE A 64 -10.20 -3.01 6.55
N LEU A 65 -9.68 -3.36 7.73
CA LEU A 65 -8.25 -3.50 7.95
C LEU A 65 -7.66 -4.62 7.09
N THR A 66 -8.35 -5.75 6.99
CA THR A 66 -7.95 -6.88 6.14
C THR A 66 -7.91 -6.48 4.65
N MET A 67 -8.94 -5.80 4.15
CA MET A 67 -8.96 -5.29 2.78
C MET A 67 -7.82 -4.29 2.55
N TYR A 68 -7.58 -3.39 3.51
CA TYR A 68 -6.49 -2.42 3.42
C TYR A 68 -5.12 -3.11 3.37
N ALA A 69 -4.85 -4.04 4.28
CA ALA A 69 -3.60 -4.78 4.34
C ALA A 69 -3.34 -5.59 3.05
N ASN A 70 -4.40 -6.07 2.39
CA ASN A 70 -4.28 -6.83 1.14
C ASN A 70 -4.17 -5.97 -0.13
N THR A 71 -4.40 -4.66 -0.04
CA THR A 71 -4.43 -3.76 -1.22
C THR A 71 -3.40 -2.64 -1.18
N VAL A 72 -2.86 -2.32 0.00
CA VAL A 72 -1.94 -1.20 0.14
C VAL A 72 -0.60 -1.48 -0.53
N ASP A 73 -0.02 -0.42 -1.13
CA ASP A 73 1.29 -0.46 -1.76
C ASP A 73 2.41 -0.38 -0.71
N PHE A 74 3.26 -1.40 -0.68
CA PHE A 74 4.47 -1.48 0.15
C PHE A 74 5.75 -1.12 -0.63
N GLY A 75 5.65 -0.57 -1.85
CA GLY A 75 6.79 -0.30 -2.70
C GLY A 75 7.36 -1.56 -3.38
N ASN A 76 8.33 -1.38 -4.30
CA ASN A 76 8.95 -2.46 -5.06
C ASN A 76 7.92 -3.39 -5.74
N ASN A 77 6.83 -2.84 -6.28
CA ASN A 77 5.69 -3.55 -6.87
C ASN A 77 4.98 -4.53 -5.92
N SER A 78 5.11 -4.32 -4.60
CA SER A 78 4.50 -5.20 -3.59
C SER A 78 3.17 -4.63 -3.13
N PHE A 79 2.08 -5.09 -3.74
CA PHE A 79 0.72 -4.74 -3.36
C PHE A 79 0.15 -5.79 -2.42
N GLY A 80 -0.23 -5.35 -1.23
CA GLY A 80 -0.74 -6.20 -0.15
C GLY A 80 0.33 -6.91 0.66
N ILE A 81 -0.07 -7.30 1.88
CA ILE A 81 0.82 -7.87 2.91
C ILE A 81 1.42 -9.22 2.49
N MET A 82 0.69 -10.02 1.70
CA MET A 82 1.18 -11.31 1.22
C MET A 82 2.41 -11.11 0.32
N THR A 83 2.28 -10.23 -0.67
CA THR A 83 3.36 -9.90 -1.60
C THR A 83 4.51 -9.22 -0.87
N ALA A 84 4.21 -8.29 0.04
CA ALA A 84 5.25 -7.61 0.81
C ALA A 84 6.06 -8.56 1.70
N ALA A 85 5.41 -9.50 2.42
CA ALA A 85 6.10 -10.50 3.21
C ALA A 85 7.03 -11.38 2.35
N LYS A 86 6.56 -11.75 1.17
CA LYS A 86 7.36 -12.52 0.21
C LYS A 86 8.52 -11.71 -0.35
N THR A 87 8.25 -10.47 -0.79
CA THR A 87 9.27 -9.60 -1.42
C THR A 87 10.38 -9.19 -0.47
N TYR A 88 10.07 -8.88 0.79
CA TYR A 88 11.06 -8.35 1.73
C TYR A 88 11.66 -9.38 2.68
N TYR A 89 10.99 -10.53 2.89
CA TYR A 89 11.39 -11.51 3.90
C TYR A 89 11.28 -12.96 3.44
N ASP A 90 10.91 -13.21 2.19
CA ASP A 90 10.70 -14.55 1.60
C ASP A 90 9.85 -15.48 2.46
N CYS A 91 8.81 -14.95 3.09
CA CYS A 91 7.96 -15.71 4.01
C CYS A 91 6.47 -15.38 3.82
N LYS A 92 5.61 -16.16 4.50
CA LYS A 92 4.18 -15.87 4.59
C LYS A 92 3.94 -14.82 5.68
N PRO A 93 2.84 -14.02 5.60
CA PRO A 93 2.51 -13.03 6.63
C PRO A 93 2.43 -13.60 8.06
N SER A 94 1.98 -14.85 8.21
CA SER A 94 1.91 -15.52 9.53
C SER A 94 3.25 -15.87 10.13
N GLN A 95 4.33 -15.78 9.37
CA GLN A 95 5.70 -16.09 9.80
C GLN A 95 6.50 -14.81 10.12
N LEU A 96 5.95 -13.64 9.82
CA LEU A 96 6.60 -12.37 10.13
C LEU A 96 6.76 -12.20 11.64
N THR A 97 7.96 -11.80 12.05
CA THR A 97 8.22 -11.40 13.44
C THR A 97 7.68 -9.99 13.72
N PRO A 98 7.44 -9.61 15.00
CA PRO A 98 6.91 -8.29 15.33
C PRO A 98 7.73 -7.11 14.78
N ASP A 99 9.04 -7.22 14.74
CA ASP A 99 9.94 -6.21 14.17
C ASP A 99 9.82 -6.12 12.64
N GLN A 100 9.63 -7.24 11.95
CA GLN A 100 9.35 -7.28 10.51
C GLN A 100 7.99 -6.68 10.20
N CYS A 101 6.95 -7.02 10.97
CA CYS A 101 5.63 -6.39 10.87
C CYS A 101 5.73 -4.88 11.07
N ALA A 102 6.44 -4.43 12.12
CA ALA A 102 6.63 -3.01 12.41
C ALA A 102 7.40 -2.27 11.29
N THR A 103 8.32 -2.96 10.61
CA THR A 103 9.03 -2.42 9.44
C THR A 103 8.05 -2.17 8.30
N LEU A 104 7.23 -3.17 7.92
CA LEU A 104 6.24 -3.05 6.86
C LEU A 104 5.19 -1.98 7.19
N VAL A 105 4.64 -1.97 8.40
CA VAL A 105 3.72 -0.92 8.86
C VAL A 105 4.37 0.46 8.83
N GLY A 106 5.64 0.55 9.21
CA GLY A 106 6.42 1.78 9.15
C GLY A 106 6.55 2.37 7.75
N MET A 107 6.66 1.52 6.73
CA MET A 107 6.73 1.92 5.32
C MET A 107 5.47 2.62 4.83
N LEU A 108 4.30 2.27 5.35
CA LEU A 108 3.00 2.82 4.90
C LEU A 108 2.90 4.34 5.08
N LYS A 109 3.73 4.94 5.91
CA LYS A 109 3.80 6.40 6.05
C LYS A 109 4.38 7.07 4.80
N ALA A 110 5.42 6.48 4.20
CA ALA A 110 6.04 6.93 2.95
C ALA A 110 6.92 5.78 2.43
N THR A 111 6.40 4.99 1.51
CA THR A 111 7.02 3.76 1.02
C THR A 111 8.41 3.98 0.40
N THR A 112 8.66 5.14 -0.20
CA THR A 112 9.98 5.51 -0.73
C THR A 112 10.97 5.84 0.38
N SER A 113 10.57 6.71 1.34
CA SER A 113 11.49 7.25 2.37
C SER A 113 11.83 6.25 3.48
N TYR A 114 10.95 5.27 3.71
CA TYR A 114 11.10 4.24 4.75
C TYR A 114 11.29 2.84 4.18
N ASN A 115 11.68 2.75 2.90
CA ASN A 115 11.98 1.47 2.27
C ASN A 115 13.20 0.81 2.95
N PRO A 116 13.11 -0.44 3.45
CA PRO A 116 14.22 -1.07 4.16
C PRO A 116 15.43 -1.39 3.28
N ILE A 117 15.23 -1.51 1.96
CA ILE A 117 16.31 -1.79 1.01
C ILE A 117 17.05 -0.51 0.64
N SER A 118 16.32 0.54 0.21
CA SER A 118 16.94 1.78 -0.29
C SER A 118 17.31 2.76 0.84
N HIS A 119 16.58 2.75 1.97
CA HIS A 119 16.78 3.68 3.09
C HIS A 119 16.77 2.95 4.45
N PRO A 120 17.70 1.99 4.70
CA PRO A 120 17.67 1.13 5.88
C PRO A 120 17.71 1.90 7.21
N LYS A 121 18.49 2.98 7.29
CA LYS A 121 18.57 3.82 8.52
C LYS A 121 17.22 4.47 8.86
N ASN A 122 16.54 5.05 7.86
CA ASN A 122 15.22 5.66 8.05
C ASN A 122 14.17 4.61 8.38
N SER A 123 14.23 3.46 7.73
CA SER A 123 13.34 2.33 7.97
C SER A 123 13.48 1.81 9.40
N MET A 124 14.71 1.63 9.89
CA MET A 124 14.99 1.20 11.27
C MET A 124 14.45 2.19 12.30
N ALA A 125 14.71 3.48 12.12
CA ALA A 125 14.19 4.52 13.01
C ALA A 125 12.65 4.52 13.03
N ARG A 126 12.02 4.35 11.86
CA ARG A 126 10.58 4.28 11.73
C ARG A 126 9.98 3.02 12.33
N ARG A 127 10.59 1.85 12.12
CA ARG A 127 10.26 0.59 12.79
C ARG A 127 10.24 0.77 14.30
N ASN A 128 11.31 1.32 14.86
CA ASN A 128 11.43 1.51 16.30
C ASN A 128 10.37 2.49 16.84
N THR A 129 9.96 3.50 16.05
CA THR A 129 8.80 4.34 16.39
C THR A 129 7.49 3.53 16.44
N VAL A 130 7.28 2.59 15.52
CA VAL A 130 6.09 1.73 15.52
C VAL A 130 6.10 0.81 16.74
N LEU A 131 7.22 0.15 17.02
CA LEU A 131 7.38 -0.71 18.20
C LEU A 131 7.16 0.07 19.51
N TYR A 132 7.69 1.29 19.62
CA TYR A 132 7.47 2.14 20.79
C TYR A 132 5.99 2.53 20.98
N ASN A 133 5.28 2.81 19.88
CA ASN A 133 3.85 3.06 19.94
C ASN A 133 3.08 1.84 20.44
N MET A 134 3.47 0.61 20.07
CA MET A 134 2.86 -0.62 20.59
C MET A 134 3.06 -0.75 22.10
N VAL A 135 4.23 -0.38 22.63
CA VAL A 135 4.47 -0.34 24.10
C VAL A 135 3.56 0.70 24.76
N THR A 136 3.48 1.91 24.18
CA THR A 136 2.67 3.00 24.74
C THR A 136 1.20 2.66 24.80
N HIS A 137 0.69 1.84 23.87
CA HIS A 137 -0.71 1.40 23.83
C HIS A 137 -0.96 0.09 24.59
N GLY A 138 0.09 -0.52 25.15
CA GLY A 138 -0.02 -1.75 25.92
C GLY A 138 -0.05 -3.04 25.06
N ASP A 139 0.21 -2.94 23.78
CA ASP A 139 0.22 -4.07 22.84
C ASP A 139 1.55 -4.84 22.85
N MET A 140 2.59 -4.30 23.48
CA MET A 140 3.93 -4.89 23.56
C MET A 140 4.56 -4.59 24.92
N SER A 141 5.31 -5.56 25.46
CA SER A 141 6.11 -5.35 26.69
C SER A 141 7.37 -4.51 26.40
N GLN A 142 7.86 -3.79 27.42
CA GLN A 142 9.13 -3.07 27.30
C GLN A 142 10.31 -4.02 26.99
N SER A 143 10.32 -5.21 27.57
CA SER A 143 11.36 -6.21 27.30
C SER A 143 11.37 -6.70 25.84
N ASP A 144 10.18 -6.83 25.23
CA ASP A 144 10.07 -7.19 23.82
C ASP A 144 10.53 -6.04 22.92
N TYR A 145 10.18 -4.81 23.24
CA TYR A 145 10.70 -3.63 22.55
C TYR A 145 12.23 -3.60 22.59
N ASP A 146 12.84 -3.79 23.76
CA ASP A 146 14.30 -3.76 23.91
C ASP A 146 14.98 -4.86 23.10
N ARG A 147 14.33 -6.00 22.94
CA ARG A 147 14.79 -7.11 22.12
C ARG A 147 14.64 -6.83 20.62
N TYR A 148 13.47 -6.39 20.18
CA TYR A 148 13.17 -6.20 18.76
C TYR A 148 13.77 -4.92 18.18
N SER A 149 13.89 -3.84 18.95
CA SER A 149 14.46 -2.59 18.50
C SER A 149 15.97 -2.67 18.16
N LYS A 150 16.67 -3.64 18.74
CA LYS A 150 18.11 -3.86 18.52
C LYS A 150 18.40 -4.81 17.33
N ARG A 151 17.39 -5.51 16.82
CA ARG A 151 17.59 -6.41 15.67
C ARG A 151 17.88 -5.62 14.41
N GLU A 152 18.66 -6.21 13.53
CA GLU A 152 18.81 -5.73 12.16
C GLU A 152 17.47 -5.83 11.41
N LEU A 153 17.32 -5.12 10.31
CA LEU A 153 16.06 -5.14 9.54
C LEU A 153 15.82 -6.52 8.90
N GLY A 154 16.89 -7.23 8.52
CA GLY A 154 16.81 -8.53 7.87
C GLY A 154 15.96 -8.54 6.59
N ALA A 155 15.75 -7.39 6.00
CA ALA A 155 15.00 -7.27 4.75
C ALA A 155 15.95 -7.38 3.57
N GLU A 156 15.66 -8.30 2.68
CA GLU A 156 16.34 -8.48 1.39
C GLU A 156 15.31 -8.43 0.28
N LEU A 157 15.73 -8.02 -0.92
CA LEU A 157 14.81 -7.95 -2.05
C LEU A 157 14.71 -9.31 -2.74
N HIS A 158 13.65 -10.05 -2.46
CA HIS A 158 13.30 -11.29 -3.14
C HIS A 158 12.36 -10.96 -4.32
N VAL A 159 12.95 -10.72 -5.47
CA VAL A 159 12.18 -10.54 -6.70
C VAL A 159 11.83 -11.93 -7.22
N GLU A 160 10.55 -12.31 -7.15
CA GLU A 160 10.11 -13.43 -7.97
C GLU A 160 10.42 -13.07 -9.42
N GLU A 161 11.28 -13.86 -10.08
CA GLU A 161 11.51 -13.68 -11.50
C GLU A 161 10.15 -13.79 -12.20
N TYR A 162 9.65 -12.66 -12.66
CA TYR A 162 8.36 -12.57 -13.38
C TYR A 162 8.34 -13.52 -14.59
N TYR A 163 9.51 -13.97 -14.99
CA TYR A 163 9.77 -14.92 -16.06
C TYR A 163 9.90 -16.38 -15.61
N GLY A 164 10.05 -16.69 -14.33
CA GLY A 164 10.22 -18.05 -13.78
C GLY A 164 8.92 -18.82 -13.52
N GLY A 165 7.74 -18.25 -13.73
CA GLY A 165 6.45 -18.89 -13.49
C GLY A 165 6.16 -20.03 -14.49
N LYS A 166 5.46 -21.08 -14.00
CA LYS A 166 4.90 -22.14 -14.88
C LYS A 166 4.13 -21.50 -16.04
N ALA A 167 4.36 -21.99 -17.25
CA ALA A 167 3.73 -21.52 -18.49
C ALA A 167 4.19 -20.15 -19.03
N LEU A 168 5.49 -19.83 -18.94
CA LEU A 168 6.08 -18.64 -19.57
C LEU A 168 5.69 -18.54 -21.07
N TYR A 169 5.88 -19.60 -21.83
CA TYR A 169 5.52 -19.67 -23.26
C TYR A 169 4.04 -19.46 -23.53
N PHE A 170 3.17 -19.98 -22.65
CA PHE A 170 1.73 -19.76 -22.78
C PHE A 170 1.36 -18.28 -22.55
N ARG A 171 1.93 -17.65 -21.55
CA ARG A 171 1.69 -16.23 -21.26
C ARG A 171 2.20 -15.33 -22.38
N GLU A 172 3.38 -15.64 -22.93
CA GLU A 172 3.95 -14.93 -24.07
C GLU A 172 3.10 -15.12 -25.34
N ALA A 173 2.62 -16.34 -25.61
CA ALA A 173 1.74 -16.62 -26.72
C ALA A 173 0.40 -15.87 -26.57
N VAL A 174 -0.20 -15.88 -25.38
CA VAL A 174 -1.44 -15.14 -25.08
C VAL A 174 -1.23 -13.62 -25.25
N SER A 175 -0.13 -13.08 -24.74
CA SER A 175 0.21 -11.67 -24.90
C SER A 175 0.34 -11.29 -26.39
N LYS A 176 1.08 -12.06 -27.17
CA LYS A 176 1.24 -11.84 -28.63
C LYS A 176 -0.08 -11.93 -29.38
N TYR A 177 -0.98 -12.83 -28.96
CA TYR A 177 -2.29 -12.99 -29.58
C TYR A 177 -3.24 -11.85 -29.23
N LEU A 178 -3.22 -11.37 -27.97
CA LEU A 178 -4.10 -10.33 -27.48
C LEU A 178 -3.64 -8.91 -27.84
N ASP A 179 -2.35 -8.68 -27.97
CA ASP A 179 -1.76 -7.35 -28.18
C ASP A 179 -2.34 -6.61 -29.44
N PRO A 180 -2.49 -7.26 -30.61
CA PRO A 180 -3.14 -6.63 -31.75
C PRO A 180 -4.59 -6.26 -31.48
N TRP A 181 -5.37 -7.16 -30.87
CA TRP A 181 -6.76 -6.95 -30.55
C TRP A 181 -6.96 -5.81 -29.52
N LEU A 182 -6.10 -5.74 -28.49
CA LEU A 182 -6.12 -4.70 -27.49
C LEU A 182 -5.83 -3.32 -28.13
N LYS A 183 -4.82 -3.25 -29.00
CA LYS A 183 -4.48 -2.00 -29.71
C LYS A 183 -5.60 -1.52 -30.62
N GLU A 184 -6.27 -2.40 -31.35
CA GLU A 184 -7.41 -2.08 -32.20
C GLU A 184 -8.59 -1.54 -31.39
N ASN A 185 -8.75 -2.00 -30.12
CA ASN A 185 -9.82 -1.55 -29.22
C ASN A 185 -9.40 -0.44 -28.26
N GLY A 186 -8.22 0.17 -28.44
CA GLY A 186 -7.73 1.30 -27.65
C GLY A 186 -7.24 0.95 -26.24
N TYR A 187 -6.90 -0.32 -26.02
CA TYR A 187 -6.32 -0.79 -24.76
C TYR A 187 -4.82 -0.98 -24.90
N ASP A 188 -4.07 -0.74 -23.83
CA ASP A 188 -2.65 -1.02 -23.73
C ASP A 188 -2.38 -2.00 -22.58
N LEU A 189 -1.74 -3.13 -22.88
CA LEU A 189 -1.45 -4.20 -21.91
C LEU A 189 -0.55 -3.73 -20.77
N TYR A 190 0.25 -2.69 -21.00
CA TYR A 190 1.26 -2.19 -20.07
C TYR A 190 0.96 -0.81 -19.49
N SER A 191 -0.14 -0.19 -19.86
CA SER A 191 -0.55 1.07 -19.24
C SER A 191 -1.05 0.81 -17.83
N ALA A 192 -0.34 1.32 -16.85
CA ALA A 192 -0.68 1.25 -15.42
C ALA A 192 -2.01 1.99 -15.15
N GLY A 193 -3.13 1.36 -15.43
CA GLY A 193 -4.46 1.96 -15.23
C GLY A 193 -5.63 1.14 -15.76
N THR A 194 -5.39 0.08 -16.52
CA THR A 194 -6.47 -0.61 -17.25
C THR A 194 -6.82 -2.01 -16.70
N MET A 195 -6.25 -2.42 -15.59
CA MET A 195 -6.63 -3.70 -14.98
C MET A 195 -7.38 -3.48 -13.67
N CYS A 196 -8.55 -2.89 -13.71
CA CYS A 196 -9.69 -3.04 -12.78
C CYS A 196 -10.85 -2.22 -13.33
N GLY A 197 -11.55 -2.77 -14.31
CA GLY A 197 -12.92 -2.43 -14.61
C GLY A 197 -13.83 -3.40 -13.86
#